data_e8e2801f6f243fb7665f04438857c0f7
#
_entry.id   e8e2801f6f243fb7665f04438857c0f7
#
_cell.length_a   1.000
_cell.length_b   1.000
_cell.length_c   1.000
_cell.angle_alpha   90.00
_cell.angle_beta   90.00
_cell.angle_gamma   90.00
#
_symmetry.space_group_name_H-M   'P 1'
#
loop_
_entity.id
_entity.type
_entity.pdbx_description
1 polymer ?
#
loop_
_entity_poly.entity_id
_entity_poly.type
_entity_poly.pdbx_seq_one_letter_code
_entity_poly.pdbx_strand_id
1 'polypeptide(L)'
;MHSLAQEIQGFSKNRLKKQCTHVTTVTGRKLLERRSNGGEVEQVEELEEGSGCGFVEDKSLDLQIASQDAVHDIDTLQRYKVSHVLNVAYGVINLFPDQLVYKTLQILDLPETDITSYLGECSTFIDQAREQNGVVLVHCNAGVSRSSSIVIGYLMMREGLSFDEAYSQVKLARPSMHPNPGFYQQLQSYKPWITEQNYGAQAQGPKISRDP
;
A
#
# COMPACT_ATOMS: atom_id res chain seq x y z
N MET A 1 2.90 -15.74 36.13
CA MET A 1 1.75 -15.39 35.26
C MET A 1 0.93 -14.34 35.99
N HIS A 2 0.86 -13.10 35.47
CA HIS A 2 -0.01 -12.08 36.01
C HIS A 2 -1.45 -12.43 35.62
N SER A 3 -2.38 -12.34 36.57
CA SER A 3 -3.79 -12.59 36.27
C SER A 3 -4.38 -11.38 35.52
N LEU A 4 -5.36 -11.61 34.65
CA LEU A 4 -6.10 -10.56 33.93
C LEU A 4 -6.64 -9.48 34.86
N ALA A 5 -7.02 -9.87 36.07
CA ALA A 5 -7.50 -8.94 37.13
C ALA A 5 -6.40 -7.97 37.61
N GLN A 6 -5.14 -8.40 37.67
CA GLN A 6 -4.00 -7.55 38.05
C GLN A 6 -3.65 -6.57 36.90
N GLU A 7 -3.79 -6.99 35.65
CA GLU A 7 -3.60 -6.11 34.47
C GLU A 7 -4.68 -5.03 34.40
N ILE A 8 -5.93 -5.39 34.71
CA ILE A 8 -7.06 -4.43 34.74
C ILE A 8 -6.87 -3.42 35.87
N GLN A 9 -6.41 -3.83 37.07
CA GLN A 9 -6.14 -2.91 38.21
C GLN A 9 -4.96 -1.95 37.91
N GLY A 10 -4.01 -2.35 37.10
CA GLY A 10 -2.86 -1.52 36.67
C GLY A 10 -3.17 -0.60 35.49
N PHE A 11 -4.41 -0.61 34.95
CA PHE A 11 -4.78 0.16 33.79
C PHE A 11 -5.01 1.63 34.12
N SER A 12 -4.14 2.51 33.65
CA SER A 12 -4.28 3.95 33.83
C SER A 12 -4.93 4.59 32.61
N LYS A 13 -5.96 5.40 32.79
CA LYS A 13 -6.61 6.20 31.72
C LYS A 13 -5.61 7.08 30.97
N ASN A 14 -4.49 7.45 31.58
CA ASN A 14 -3.43 8.25 30.96
C ASN A 14 -2.62 7.48 29.89
N ARG A 15 -2.77 6.15 29.82
CA ARG A 15 -2.17 5.30 28.77
C ARG A 15 -3.03 5.19 27.52
N LEU A 16 -4.29 5.64 27.55
CA LEU A 16 -5.16 5.68 26.40
C LEU A 16 -4.67 6.80 25.47
N LYS A 17 -4.18 6.43 24.30
CA LYS A 17 -3.94 7.42 23.24
C LYS A 17 -5.28 8.02 22.82
N LYS A 18 -5.33 9.33 22.61
CA LYS A 18 -6.50 10.01 22.06
C LYS A 18 -6.88 9.32 20.74
N GLN A 19 -8.02 8.69 20.70
CA GLN A 19 -8.58 8.16 19.46
C GLN A 19 -9.50 9.20 18.85
N CYS A 20 -9.31 9.44 17.55
CA CYS A 20 -10.30 10.15 16.75
C CYS A 20 -11.30 9.10 16.25
N THR A 21 -12.58 9.39 16.33
CA THR A 21 -13.64 8.52 15.80
C THR A 21 -14.21 9.16 14.55
N HIS A 22 -14.18 8.43 13.43
CA HIS A 22 -14.84 8.86 12.20
C HIS A 22 -16.32 8.50 12.30
N VAL A 23 -17.18 9.48 12.23
CA VAL A 23 -18.63 9.31 12.26
C VAL A 23 -19.23 9.70 10.92
N THR A 24 -19.93 8.78 10.28
CA THR A 24 -20.70 9.10 9.07
C THR A 24 -22.14 9.43 9.50
N THR A 25 -22.58 10.65 9.20
CA THR A 25 -23.95 11.08 9.47
C THR A 25 -24.94 10.38 8.54
N VAL A 26 -26.22 10.40 8.89
CA VAL A 26 -27.31 9.87 8.05
C VAL A 26 -27.43 10.56 6.69
N THR A 27 -26.79 11.74 6.51
CA THR A 27 -26.70 12.47 5.25
C THR A 27 -25.43 12.16 4.48
N GLY A 28 -24.61 11.20 4.93
CA GLY A 28 -23.36 10.79 4.28
C GLY A 28 -22.15 11.70 4.56
N ARG A 29 -22.29 12.73 5.41
CA ARG A 29 -21.15 13.59 5.80
C ARG A 29 -20.24 12.84 6.77
N LYS A 30 -18.93 12.95 6.54
CA LYS A 30 -17.91 12.38 7.44
C LYS A 30 -17.44 13.44 8.41
N LEU A 31 -17.55 13.15 9.68
CA LEU A 31 -17.14 14.01 10.79
C LEU A 31 -16.03 13.32 11.57
N LEU A 32 -15.00 14.08 11.95
CA LEU A 32 -13.97 13.64 12.86
C LEU A 32 -14.33 14.10 14.27
N GLU A 33 -14.64 13.16 15.16
CA GLU A 33 -14.85 13.47 16.58
C GLU A 33 -13.54 13.38 17.34
N ARG A 34 -13.14 14.48 17.98
CA ARG A 34 -12.03 14.54 18.92
C ARG A 34 -12.57 14.86 20.32
N ARG A 35 -12.12 14.10 21.30
CA ARG A 35 -12.33 14.51 22.71
C ARG A 35 -11.21 15.43 23.16
N SER A 36 -11.60 16.63 23.60
CA SER A 36 -10.67 17.57 24.24
C SER A 36 -10.26 17.06 25.63
N ASN A 37 -9.19 17.63 26.18
CA ASN A 37 -8.74 17.30 27.55
C ASN A 37 -9.77 17.62 28.66
N GLY A 38 -10.82 18.38 28.34
CA GLY A 38 -11.93 18.72 29.24
C GLY A 38 -13.15 17.82 29.13
N GLY A 39 -13.10 16.77 28.26
CA GLY A 39 -14.20 15.82 28.07
C GLY A 39 -15.26 16.26 27.06
N GLU A 40 -15.16 17.45 26.51
CA GLU A 40 -16.02 17.92 25.43
C GLU A 40 -15.67 17.26 24.10
N VAL A 41 -16.69 16.91 23.33
CA VAL A 41 -16.54 16.31 22.00
C VAL A 41 -16.58 17.45 20.98
N GLU A 42 -15.45 17.74 20.35
CA GLU A 42 -15.40 18.63 19.20
C GLU A 42 -15.66 17.82 17.93
N GLN A 43 -16.66 18.23 17.16
CA GLN A 43 -16.91 17.72 15.82
C GLN A 43 -16.27 18.68 14.83
N VAL A 44 -15.28 18.19 14.09
CA VAL A 44 -14.66 18.92 13.01
C VAL A 44 -15.17 18.31 11.71
N GLU A 45 -15.80 19.13 10.88
CA GLU A 45 -16.20 18.71 9.53
C GLU A 45 -14.93 18.49 8.71
N GLU A 46 -14.70 17.27 8.27
CA GLU A 46 -13.60 16.97 7.34
C GLU A 46 -13.93 17.61 6.00
N LEU A 47 -13.32 18.75 5.73
CA LEU A 47 -13.27 19.28 4.36
C LEU A 47 -12.55 18.24 3.50
N GLU A 48 -13.16 17.89 2.37
CA GLU A 48 -12.67 16.90 1.41
C GLU A 48 -11.33 17.33 0.78
N GLU A 49 -10.25 17.23 1.55
CA GLU A 49 -8.90 17.16 1.02
C GLU A 49 -8.25 15.87 1.51
N GLY A 50 -8.40 14.82 0.70
CA GLY A 50 -7.45 13.69 0.67
C GLY A 50 -7.33 12.82 1.90
N SER A 51 -8.31 12.78 2.81
CA SER A 51 -8.19 12.02 4.04
C SER A 51 -9.09 10.78 4.03
N GLY A 52 -8.47 9.61 4.00
CA GLY A 52 -8.99 8.46 4.69
C GLY A 52 -9.55 7.29 3.92
N CYS A 53 -9.75 7.34 2.65
CA CYS A 53 -9.91 6.12 1.88
C CYS A 53 -8.52 5.76 1.34
N GLY A 54 -7.83 4.79 1.94
CA GLY A 54 -6.44 4.43 1.76
C GLY A 54 -5.87 4.32 0.33
N PHE A 55 -6.30 5.17 -0.56
CA PHE A 55 -5.79 5.33 -1.91
C PHE A 55 -4.58 6.26 -1.91
N VAL A 56 -3.51 5.81 -2.52
CA VAL A 56 -2.38 6.63 -2.89
C VAL A 56 -2.25 6.57 -4.37
N GLU A 57 -2.44 7.70 -4.98
CA GLU A 57 -2.21 7.90 -6.40
C GLU A 57 -0.74 8.30 -6.60
N ASP A 58 0.11 7.38 -7.03
CA ASP A 58 1.31 7.77 -7.74
C ASP A 58 0.94 7.96 -9.21
N LYS A 59 0.78 9.21 -9.62
CA LYS A 59 0.40 9.60 -10.99
C LYS A 59 1.40 9.14 -12.05
N SER A 60 2.58 8.70 -11.64
CA SER A 60 3.66 8.26 -12.55
C SER A 60 3.58 6.78 -12.90
N LEU A 61 2.87 5.95 -12.10
CA LEU A 61 3.00 4.50 -12.18
C LEU A 61 1.73 3.71 -12.50
N ASP A 62 0.55 4.31 -12.56
CA ASP A 62 -0.73 3.57 -12.67
C ASP A 62 -0.85 2.42 -11.64
N LEU A 63 -0.17 2.57 -10.50
CA LEU A 63 -0.05 1.61 -9.42
C LEU A 63 -0.48 2.25 -8.10
N GLN A 64 -1.45 1.65 -7.43
CA GLN A 64 -2.07 2.21 -6.23
C GLN A 64 -1.97 1.22 -5.07
N ILE A 65 -1.91 1.75 -3.83
CA ILE A 65 -1.92 0.94 -2.61
C ILE A 65 -3.16 1.28 -1.79
N ALA A 66 -3.89 0.26 -1.35
CA ALA A 66 -5.12 0.47 -0.58
C ALA A 66 -5.28 -0.47 0.61
N SER A 67 -6.24 -0.11 1.48
CA SER A 67 -6.81 -0.99 2.49
C SER A 67 -7.94 -1.85 1.91
N GLN A 68 -8.38 -2.85 2.68
CA GLN A 68 -9.54 -3.66 2.35
C GLN A 68 -10.80 -2.82 2.16
N ASP A 69 -11.03 -1.80 3.00
CA ASP A 69 -12.24 -0.98 2.92
C ASP A 69 -12.34 -0.24 1.58
N ALA A 70 -11.21 0.24 1.06
CA ALA A 70 -11.17 0.94 -0.22
C ALA A 70 -11.50 0.03 -1.42
N VAL A 71 -11.12 -1.25 -1.37
CA VAL A 71 -11.41 -2.21 -2.46
C VAL A 71 -12.82 -2.78 -2.40
N HIS A 72 -13.56 -2.47 -1.36
CA HIS A 72 -14.97 -2.87 -1.22
C HIS A 72 -15.95 -1.78 -1.68
N ASP A 73 -15.44 -0.61 -2.11
CA ASP A 73 -16.24 0.50 -2.64
C ASP A 73 -16.03 0.61 -4.16
N ILE A 74 -17.01 0.13 -4.92
CA ILE A 74 -16.95 0.10 -6.39
C ILE A 74 -16.89 1.52 -6.99
N ASP A 75 -17.56 2.50 -6.40
CA ASP A 75 -17.58 3.88 -6.90
C ASP A 75 -16.18 4.49 -6.78
N THR A 76 -15.49 4.20 -5.69
CA THR A 76 -14.09 4.59 -5.51
C THR A 76 -13.18 3.91 -6.54
N LEU A 77 -13.32 2.60 -6.76
CA LEU A 77 -12.52 1.88 -7.75
C LEU A 77 -12.73 2.43 -9.17
N GLN A 78 -13.96 2.76 -9.53
CA GLN A 78 -14.29 3.37 -10.83
C GLN A 78 -13.74 4.79 -10.96
N ARG A 79 -13.83 5.61 -9.90
CA ARG A 79 -13.26 6.97 -9.86
C ARG A 79 -11.78 6.97 -10.18
N TYR A 80 -11.04 6.02 -9.62
CA TYR A 80 -9.60 5.85 -9.86
C TYR A 80 -9.26 4.97 -11.07
N LYS A 81 -10.27 4.59 -11.88
CA LYS A 81 -10.12 3.78 -13.09
C LYS A 81 -9.38 2.46 -12.86
N VAL A 82 -9.53 1.89 -11.67
CA VAL A 82 -8.92 0.60 -11.34
C VAL A 82 -9.49 -0.47 -12.26
N SER A 83 -8.62 -1.20 -12.92
CA SER A 83 -8.97 -2.31 -13.81
C SER A 83 -8.47 -3.66 -13.27
N HIS A 84 -7.40 -3.63 -12.49
CA HIS A 84 -6.74 -4.82 -11.94
C HIS A 84 -6.55 -4.67 -10.45
N VAL A 85 -6.79 -5.74 -9.70
CA VAL A 85 -6.64 -5.77 -8.25
C VAL A 85 -5.72 -6.92 -7.84
N LEU A 86 -4.61 -6.58 -7.22
CA LEU A 86 -3.69 -7.54 -6.60
C LEU A 86 -4.02 -7.64 -5.11
N ASN A 87 -4.75 -8.70 -4.76
CA ASN A 87 -5.13 -8.99 -3.38
C ASN A 87 -4.04 -9.85 -2.71
N VAL A 88 -3.25 -9.25 -1.83
CA VAL A 88 -2.19 -9.92 -1.07
C VAL A 88 -2.56 -10.13 0.40
N ALA A 89 -3.85 -10.13 0.69
CA ALA A 89 -4.38 -10.36 2.03
C ALA A 89 -4.79 -11.82 2.24
N TYR A 90 -4.49 -12.34 3.42
CA TYR A 90 -5.04 -13.62 3.83
C TYR A 90 -6.51 -13.49 4.22
N GLY A 91 -7.37 -14.32 3.64
CA GLY A 91 -8.79 -14.41 4.00
C GLY A 91 -9.69 -13.26 3.51
N VAL A 92 -9.20 -12.36 2.66
CA VAL A 92 -10.02 -11.30 2.06
C VAL A 92 -10.56 -11.75 0.71
N ILE A 93 -11.89 -11.63 0.55
CA ILE A 93 -12.58 -12.01 -0.68
C ILE A 93 -12.59 -10.87 -1.70
N ASN A 94 -12.68 -11.22 -2.97
CA ASN A 94 -12.83 -10.28 -4.08
C ASN A 94 -14.31 -10.03 -4.32
N LEU A 95 -14.76 -8.76 -4.26
CA LEU A 95 -16.19 -8.45 -4.34
C LEU A 95 -16.72 -8.24 -5.77
N PHE A 96 -15.86 -7.88 -6.73
CA PHE A 96 -16.27 -7.47 -8.07
C PHE A 96 -15.59 -8.28 -9.19
N PRO A 97 -15.62 -9.62 -9.15
CA PRO A 97 -14.89 -10.45 -10.11
C PRO A 97 -15.37 -10.32 -11.55
N ASP A 98 -16.61 -9.87 -11.76
CA ASP A 98 -17.18 -9.65 -13.10
C ASP A 98 -16.78 -8.29 -13.72
N GLN A 99 -16.22 -7.39 -12.93
CA GLN A 99 -15.88 -6.03 -13.36
C GLN A 99 -14.36 -5.74 -13.36
N LEU A 100 -13.61 -6.47 -12.56
CA LEU A 100 -12.19 -6.24 -12.34
C LEU A 100 -11.40 -7.54 -12.52
N VAL A 101 -10.18 -7.43 -13.00
CA VAL A 101 -9.25 -8.55 -13.09
C VAL A 101 -8.54 -8.72 -11.75
N TYR A 102 -8.66 -9.89 -11.13
CA TYR A 102 -8.07 -10.17 -9.84
C TYR A 102 -6.91 -11.15 -9.91
N LYS A 103 -5.88 -10.89 -9.12
CA LYS A 103 -4.87 -11.84 -8.69
C LYS A 103 -4.88 -11.89 -7.17
N THR A 104 -5.00 -13.09 -6.59
CA THR A 104 -5.04 -13.28 -5.14
C THR A 104 -3.90 -14.16 -4.68
N LEU A 105 -3.14 -13.66 -3.72
CA LEU A 105 -2.08 -14.38 -3.03
C LEU A 105 -2.33 -14.33 -1.52
N GLN A 106 -2.43 -15.50 -0.90
CA GLN A 106 -2.73 -15.63 0.54
C GLN A 106 -1.46 -15.42 1.37
N ILE A 107 -1.06 -14.16 1.54
CA ILE A 107 0.16 -13.80 2.27
C ILE A 107 -0.17 -13.52 3.73
N LEU A 108 0.51 -14.20 4.65
CA LEU A 108 0.44 -13.92 6.09
C LEU A 108 1.34 -12.73 6.42
N ASP A 109 0.84 -11.81 7.27
CA ASP A 109 1.63 -10.66 7.74
C ASP A 109 2.45 -11.02 8.98
N LEU A 110 3.39 -11.94 8.80
CA LEU A 110 4.27 -12.44 9.84
C LEU A 110 5.74 -12.18 9.46
N PRO A 111 6.61 -11.82 10.40
CA PRO A 111 8.02 -11.55 10.11
C PRO A 111 8.76 -12.70 9.42
N GLU A 112 8.36 -13.95 9.71
CA GLU A 112 8.92 -15.16 9.15
C GLU A 112 8.39 -15.54 7.77
N THR A 113 7.33 -14.89 7.29
CA THR A 113 6.82 -15.11 5.93
C THR A 113 7.85 -14.60 4.91
N ASP A 114 8.22 -15.43 3.95
CA ASP A 114 9.12 -15.02 2.86
C ASP A 114 8.36 -14.16 1.83
N ILE A 115 8.40 -12.85 2.04
CA ILE A 115 7.73 -11.90 1.12
C ILE A 115 8.40 -11.86 -0.24
N THR A 116 9.70 -12.15 -0.32
CA THR A 116 10.48 -12.06 -1.56
C THR A 116 10.07 -13.13 -2.57
N SER A 117 9.61 -14.29 -2.09
CA SER A 117 9.14 -15.38 -2.95
C SER A 117 7.90 -15.01 -3.79
N TYR A 118 7.12 -14.02 -3.36
CA TYR A 118 5.91 -13.57 -4.06
C TYR A 118 6.19 -12.46 -5.09
N LEU A 119 7.36 -11.79 -5.02
CA LEU A 119 7.63 -10.60 -5.83
C LEU A 119 7.58 -10.88 -7.34
N GLY A 120 8.09 -12.01 -7.78
CA GLY A 120 8.10 -12.38 -9.21
C GLY A 120 6.68 -12.49 -9.79
N GLU A 121 5.80 -13.20 -9.09
CA GLU A 121 4.41 -13.41 -9.50
C GLU A 121 3.60 -12.12 -9.43
N CYS A 122 3.80 -11.30 -8.38
CA CYS A 122 3.17 -10.00 -8.24
C CYS A 122 3.61 -9.05 -9.37
N SER A 123 4.91 -8.98 -9.65
CA SER A 123 5.46 -8.12 -10.70
C SER A 123 4.93 -8.48 -12.07
N THR A 124 4.84 -9.76 -12.39
CA THR A 124 4.26 -10.22 -13.66
C THR A 124 2.82 -9.76 -13.83
N PHE A 125 2.00 -9.85 -12.78
CA PHE A 125 0.61 -9.37 -12.85
C PHE A 125 0.52 -7.85 -13.04
N ILE A 126 1.37 -7.08 -12.34
CA ILE A 126 1.41 -5.62 -12.47
C ILE A 126 1.86 -5.23 -13.90
N ASP A 127 2.90 -5.89 -14.43
CA ASP A 127 3.39 -5.62 -15.78
C ASP A 127 2.32 -5.91 -16.84
N GLN A 128 1.64 -7.05 -16.76
CA GLN A 128 0.55 -7.40 -17.67
C GLN A 128 -0.59 -6.38 -17.67
N ALA A 129 -0.95 -5.86 -16.50
CA ALA A 129 -1.96 -4.82 -16.40
C ALA A 129 -1.48 -3.51 -17.05
N ARG A 130 -0.23 -3.11 -16.82
CA ARG A 130 0.38 -1.89 -17.40
C ARG A 130 0.49 -1.98 -18.92
N GLU A 131 0.85 -3.14 -19.47
CA GLU A 131 0.88 -3.38 -20.91
C GLU A 131 -0.48 -3.18 -21.58
N GLN A 132 -1.56 -3.37 -20.81
CA GLN A 132 -2.94 -3.14 -21.24
C GLN A 132 -3.43 -1.71 -20.94
N ASN A 133 -2.55 -0.79 -20.54
CA ASN A 133 -2.88 0.55 -20.05
C ASN A 133 -3.88 0.52 -18.87
N GLY A 134 -3.81 -0.50 -18.05
CA GLY A 134 -4.66 -0.67 -16.88
C GLY A 134 -4.06 -0.02 -15.63
N VAL A 135 -4.92 0.31 -14.68
CA VAL A 135 -4.54 0.77 -13.34
C VAL A 135 -4.62 -0.40 -12.37
N VAL A 136 -3.53 -0.64 -11.64
CA VAL A 136 -3.42 -1.73 -10.68
C VAL A 136 -3.58 -1.20 -9.26
N LEU A 137 -4.45 -1.82 -8.50
CA LEU A 137 -4.58 -1.60 -7.08
C LEU A 137 -4.00 -2.80 -6.32
N VAL A 138 -3.01 -2.55 -5.46
CA VAL A 138 -2.44 -3.56 -4.57
C VAL A 138 -2.99 -3.34 -3.17
N HIS A 139 -3.65 -4.34 -2.60
CA HIS A 139 -4.20 -4.22 -1.26
C HIS A 139 -3.89 -5.40 -0.35
N CYS A 140 -3.90 -5.13 0.94
CA CYS A 140 -4.01 -6.10 2.01
C CYS A 140 -5.14 -5.69 2.96
N ASN A 141 -5.12 -6.08 4.23
CA ASN A 141 -6.19 -5.65 5.16
C ASN A 141 -6.12 -4.14 5.41
N ALA A 142 -5.01 -3.63 5.95
CA ALA A 142 -4.86 -2.21 6.31
C ALA A 142 -4.15 -1.36 5.25
N GLY A 143 -3.56 -1.97 4.22
CA GLY A 143 -2.74 -1.26 3.24
C GLY A 143 -1.43 -0.71 3.83
N VAL A 144 -0.87 -1.38 4.85
CA VAL A 144 0.25 -0.87 5.65
C VAL A 144 1.52 -1.71 5.45
N SER A 145 1.44 -3.04 5.55
CA SER A 145 2.60 -3.92 5.56
C SER A 145 2.75 -4.71 4.26
N ARG A 146 1.92 -5.71 3.98
CA ARG A 146 2.04 -6.62 2.83
C ARG A 146 1.98 -5.91 1.48
N SER A 147 0.94 -5.11 1.24
CA SER A 147 0.78 -4.38 -0.02
C SER A 147 1.93 -3.40 -0.27
N SER A 148 2.38 -2.67 0.76
CA SER A 148 3.52 -1.77 0.64
C SER A 148 4.81 -2.52 0.34
N SER A 149 5.01 -3.69 0.97
CA SER A 149 6.19 -4.54 0.72
C SER A 149 6.24 -5.04 -0.71
N ILE A 150 5.11 -5.46 -1.27
CA ILE A 150 5.02 -5.88 -2.68
C ILE A 150 5.34 -4.72 -3.62
N VAL A 151 4.81 -3.53 -3.35
CA VAL A 151 5.09 -2.35 -4.22
C VAL A 151 6.55 -1.92 -4.12
N ILE A 152 7.15 -1.91 -2.92
CA ILE A 152 8.59 -1.65 -2.76
C ILE A 152 9.40 -2.66 -3.58
N GLY A 153 9.13 -3.96 -3.44
CA GLY A 153 9.81 -5.00 -4.19
C GLY A 153 9.64 -4.87 -5.72
N TYR A 154 8.44 -4.49 -6.17
CA TYR A 154 8.16 -4.20 -7.58
C TYR A 154 9.04 -3.07 -8.13
N LEU A 155 9.12 -1.94 -7.42
CA LEU A 155 9.95 -0.80 -7.81
C LEU A 155 11.44 -1.17 -7.86
N MET A 156 11.92 -1.98 -6.92
CA MET A 156 13.28 -2.49 -6.94
C MET A 156 13.55 -3.38 -8.16
N MET A 157 12.60 -4.24 -8.53
CA MET A 157 12.77 -5.20 -9.62
C MET A 157 12.62 -4.58 -11.02
N ARG A 158 11.68 -3.66 -11.18
CA ARG A 158 11.27 -3.14 -12.50
C ARG A 158 11.84 -1.76 -12.81
N GLU A 159 11.91 -0.90 -11.80
CA GLU A 159 12.44 0.46 -11.96
C GLU A 159 13.94 0.54 -11.57
N GLY A 160 14.52 -0.57 -11.08
CA GLY A 160 15.94 -0.64 -10.70
C GLY A 160 16.29 0.20 -9.49
N LEU A 161 15.30 0.60 -8.67
CA LEU A 161 15.52 1.41 -7.49
C LEU A 161 16.21 0.62 -6.39
N SER A 162 17.07 1.27 -5.62
CA SER A 162 17.54 0.74 -4.35
C SER A 162 16.38 0.58 -3.37
N PHE A 163 16.57 -0.22 -2.32
CA PHE A 163 15.57 -0.35 -1.27
C PHE A 163 15.19 1.00 -0.66
N ASP A 164 16.17 1.85 -0.36
CA ASP A 164 15.94 3.14 0.30
C ASP A 164 15.15 4.10 -0.60
N GLU A 165 15.43 4.11 -1.91
CA GLU A 165 14.69 4.91 -2.89
C GLU A 165 13.24 4.41 -3.01
N ALA A 166 13.05 3.10 -3.22
CA ALA A 166 11.73 2.50 -3.34
C ALA A 166 10.91 2.68 -2.05
N TYR A 167 11.52 2.46 -0.88
CA TYR A 167 10.89 2.68 0.42
C TYR A 167 10.46 4.14 0.59
N SER A 168 11.34 5.09 0.27
CA SER A 168 11.06 6.52 0.40
C SER A 168 9.93 6.97 -0.53
N GLN A 169 9.92 6.48 -1.77
CA GLN A 169 8.87 6.77 -2.74
C GLN A 169 7.51 6.26 -2.25
N VAL A 170 7.44 5.00 -1.81
CA VAL A 170 6.21 4.43 -1.25
C VAL A 170 5.78 5.13 0.03
N LYS A 171 6.73 5.52 0.89
CA LYS A 171 6.46 6.25 2.14
C LYS A 171 5.90 7.64 1.88
N LEU A 172 6.42 8.34 0.87
CA LEU A 172 5.92 9.64 0.45
C LEU A 172 4.48 9.53 -0.07
N ALA A 173 4.24 8.53 -0.92
CA ALA A 173 2.93 8.27 -1.49
C ALA A 173 1.93 7.77 -0.42
N ARG A 174 2.35 6.95 0.53
CA ARG A 174 1.51 6.41 1.62
C ARG A 174 2.18 6.57 2.99
N PRO A 175 2.02 7.70 3.66
CA PRO A 175 2.68 7.98 4.94
C PRO A 175 2.38 6.97 6.05
N SER A 176 1.22 6.29 6.00
CA SER A 176 0.84 5.25 6.97
C SER A 176 1.52 3.91 6.74
N MET A 177 2.22 3.71 5.60
CA MET A 177 2.85 2.43 5.30
C MET A 177 3.95 2.09 6.31
N HIS A 178 4.00 0.83 6.68
CA HIS A 178 4.97 0.30 7.62
C HIS A 178 5.07 -1.23 7.44
N PRO A 179 6.00 -1.72 6.59
CA PRO A 179 6.29 -3.15 6.50
C PRO A 179 6.62 -3.73 7.87
N ASN A 180 6.18 -4.95 8.16
CA ASN A 180 6.61 -5.60 9.38
C ASN A 180 8.15 -5.77 9.39
N PRO A 181 8.80 -5.96 10.56
CA PRO A 181 10.26 -5.99 10.65
C PRO A 181 10.92 -7.05 9.77
N GLY A 182 10.28 -8.20 9.61
CA GLY A 182 10.82 -9.28 8.76
C GLY A 182 10.77 -8.91 7.27
N PHE A 183 9.68 -8.34 6.80
CA PHE A 183 9.56 -7.86 5.41
C PHE A 183 10.55 -6.74 5.11
N TYR A 184 10.71 -5.80 6.06
CA TYR A 184 11.68 -4.73 5.94
C TYR A 184 13.11 -5.29 5.75
N GLN A 185 13.53 -6.22 6.59
CA GLN A 185 14.87 -6.85 6.52
C GLN A 185 15.07 -7.65 5.23
N GLN A 186 14.05 -8.41 4.82
CA GLN A 186 14.10 -9.20 3.59
C GLN A 186 14.25 -8.29 2.36
N LEU A 187 13.45 -7.22 2.26
CA LEU A 187 13.53 -6.28 1.15
C LEU A 187 14.84 -5.50 1.14
N GLN A 188 15.36 -5.08 2.31
CA GLN A 188 16.65 -4.41 2.43
C GLN A 188 17.81 -5.29 1.94
N SER A 189 17.70 -6.60 2.16
CA SER A 189 18.71 -7.58 1.73
C SER A 189 18.45 -8.12 0.33
N TYR A 190 17.28 -7.85 -0.24
CA TYR A 190 16.87 -8.37 -1.53
C TYR A 190 17.70 -7.76 -2.66
N LYS A 191 18.29 -8.62 -3.48
CA LYS A 191 19.00 -8.22 -4.70
C LYS A 191 18.22 -8.78 -5.89
N PRO A 192 17.39 -7.94 -6.54
CA PRO A 192 16.74 -8.39 -7.76
C PRO A 192 17.80 -8.79 -8.78
N TRP A 193 17.57 -9.90 -9.50
CA TRP A 193 18.41 -10.30 -10.63
C TRP A 193 18.26 -9.21 -11.70
N ILE A 194 19.23 -8.31 -11.76
CA ILE A 194 19.36 -7.39 -12.88
C ILE A 194 19.81 -8.26 -14.04
N THR A 195 18.88 -8.67 -14.90
CA THR A 195 19.21 -9.27 -16.18
C THR A 195 19.98 -8.20 -16.97
N GLU A 196 21.25 -8.47 -17.27
CA GLU A 196 22.18 -7.58 -18.02
C GLU A 196 21.60 -7.07 -19.36
N GLN A 197 20.45 -7.56 -19.77
CA GLN A 197 19.79 -7.19 -21.03
C GLN A 197 19.20 -5.78 -21.04
N ASN A 198 19.00 -5.10 -19.91
CA ASN A 198 18.45 -3.74 -19.87
C ASN A 198 19.50 -2.63 -19.78
N TYR A 199 20.77 -2.95 -19.56
CA TYR A 199 21.85 -1.95 -19.54
C TYR A 199 22.37 -1.57 -20.95
N GLY A 200 22.01 -2.33 -21.98
CA GLY A 200 22.48 -2.11 -23.37
C GLY A 200 21.76 -1.03 -24.16
N ALA A 201 20.59 -0.57 -23.71
CA ALA A 201 19.75 0.32 -24.52
C ALA A 201 19.94 1.83 -24.25
N GLN A 202 20.60 2.22 -23.17
CA GLN A 202 20.80 3.65 -22.83
C GLN A 202 22.21 4.19 -23.03
N ALA A 203 23.17 3.39 -23.50
CA ALA A 203 24.57 3.80 -23.67
C ALA A 203 24.96 4.19 -25.10
N GLN A 204 24.01 4.40 -26.02
CA GLN A 204 24.31 4.94 -27.34
C GLN A 204 23.80 6.37 -27.49
N GLY A 205 24.52 7.32 -26.89
CA GLY A 205 24.41 8.72 -27.25
C GLY A 205 24.88 8.94 -28.70
N PRO A 206 24.36 9.97 -29.39
CA PRO A 206 24.63 10.18 -30.81
C PRO A 206 26.12 10.35 -31.07
N LYS A 207 26.70 9.51 -31.94
CA LYS A 207 28.04 9.67 -32.48
C LYS A 207 28.05 10.95 -33.33
N ILE A 208 28.68 11.99 -32.83
CA ILE A 208 29.03 13.17 -33.64
C ILE A 208 30.14 12.72 -34.57
N SER A 209 29.83 12.54 -35.86
CA SER A 209 30.82 12.39 -36.93
C SER A 209 31.54 13.73 -37.08
N ARG A 210 32.83 13.76 -36.79
CA ARG A 210 33.72 14.79 -37.27
C ARG A 210 34.35 14.20 -38.51
N ASP A 211 33.91 14.65 -39.66
CA ASP A 211 34.64 14.50 -40.91
C ASP A 211 35.65 15.65 -41.04
N PRO A 212 36.77 15.39 -41.74
CA PRO A 212 37.99 16.20 -41.74
C PRO A 212 37.91 17.50 -42.53
#